data_8ddca03000176aaf34b2d2da2b6c31f2
#
_entry.id   8ddca03000176aaf34b2d2da2b6c31f2
#
_cell.length_a   1.000
_cell.length_b   1.000
_cell.length_c   1.000
_cell.angle_alpha   90.00
_cell.angle_beta   90.00
_cell.angle_gamma   90.00
#
_symmetry.space_group_name_H-M   'P 1'
#
loop_
_entity.id
_entity.type
_entity.pdbx_description
1 polymer ?
#
loop_
_entity_poly.entity_id
_entity_poly.type
_entity_poly.pdbx_seq_one_letter_code
_entity_poly.pdbx_strand_id
1 'polypeptide(L)'
;MAKQPRENPKHMTKIGGQALIEGVMMKGADTGAMACRLPNGEIDVETWAENNGKNMPWYRKCPFVRGSFNFVLSMKDGYRCLTKSAEKQVPEDGGDDTEEMNRFEKWLDEKLGDKLFGIIMTIGMIVGIAVAIGLFVFLPKFLIGQLISHTAISDNSRFVRSLLEGIIKIAIFLGYMACTGLMKDIRRTYEYHGAEHKTIACYEAGEELTVENVKKHTRFHPRCGTSFIFITLIVSILVMCIVPVYQVLPRVIISILLLPVVVGISYEFIRIAGKSNNWLTRALSWPGLQIQRITTREPDASQIECAIAALKPCIPEDMEDDKW
;
A
#
# COMPACT_ATOMS: atom_id res chain seq x y z
N MET A 1 20.11 -20.43 4.86
CA MET A 1 19.45 -19.12 4.77
C MET A 1 20.50 -18.06 5.02
N ALA A 2 21.05 -17.45 3.95
CA ALA A 2 22.05 -16.41 4.07
C ALA A 2 21.42 -15.17 4.71
N LYS A 3 21.94 -14.73 5.85
CA LYS A 3 21.73 -13.38 6.38
C LYS A 3 22.36 -12.42 5.36
N GLN A 4 21.52 -11.77 4.53
CA GLN A 4 22.01 -10.61 3.81
C GLN A 4 22.35 -9.54 4.86
N PRO A 5 23.60 -9.03 4.88
CA PRO A 5 23.95 -7.92 5.75
C PRO A 5 23.06 -6.74 5.37
N ARG A 6 22.36 -6.15 6.34
CA ARG A 6 21.76 -4.83 6.17
C ARG A 6 22.93 -3.87 6.07
N GLU A 7 23.27 -3.44 4.88
CA GLU A 7 24.12 -2.28 4.70
C GLU A 7 23.44 -1.12 5.41
N ASN A 8 24.17 -0.42 6.28
CA ASN A 8 23.65 0.79 6.87
C ASN A 8 23.51 1.81 5.74
N PRO A 9 22.31 2.33 5.49
CA PRO A 9 22.13 3.30 4.43
C PRO A 9 22.99 4.54 4.71
N LYS A 10 23.59 5.13 3.68
CA LYS A 10 24.35 6.38 3.79
C LYS A 10 23.44 7.54 4.19
N HIS A 11 22.19 7.50 3.73
CA HIS A 11 21.12 8.42 4.13
C HIS A 11 19.78 7.68 4.14
N MET A 12 18.78 8.25 4.79
CA MET A 12 17.41 7.74 4.77
C MET A 12 16.54 8.75 4.03
N THR A 13 16.05 8.36 2.87
CA THR A 13 15.21 9.21 2.03
C THR A 13 13.77 9.32 2.52
N LYS A 14 13.12 10.45 2.24
CA LYS A 14 11.67 10.62 2.34
C LYS A 14 10.93 10.07 1.12
N ILE A 15 11.64 9.75 0.05
CA ILE A 15 11.03 9.22 -1.15
C ILE A 15 10.41 7.87 -0.81
N GLY A 16 9.15 7.73 -1.14
CA GLY A 16 8.40 6.49 -1.05
C GLY A 16 7.53 6.32 -2.27
N GLY A 17 7.04 5.11 -2.52
CA GLY A 17 6.29 4.86 -3.72
C GLY A 17 5.15 3.87 -3.53
N GLN A 18 4.62 3.47 -4.67
CA GLN A 18 3.57 2.48 -4.81
C GLN A 18 3.71 1.78 -6.16
N ALA A 19 3.61 0.46 -6.17
CA ALA A 19 3.48 -0.30 -7.41
C ALA A 19 2.15 -0.01 -8.09
N LEU A 20 2.18 0.08 -9.40
CA LEU A 20 1.04 0.31 -10.28
C LEU A 20 0.90 -0.87 -11.27
N ILE A 21 -0.07 -0.78 -12.16
CA ILE A 21 -0.19 -1.71 -13.29
C ILE A 21 0.92 -1.35 -14.29
N GLU A 22 1.82 -2.29 -14.55
CA GLU A 22 2.99 -2.13 -15.43
C GLU A 22 3.84 -0.89 -15.10
N GLY A 23 3.94 -0.50 -13.80
CA GLY A 23 4.67 0.70 -13.43
C GLY A 23 4.88 0.91 -11.94
N VAL A 24 5.46 2.06 -11.62
CA VAL A 24 5.75 2.53 -10.26
C VAL A 24 5.43 4.01 -10.15
N MET A 25 4.80 4.42 -9.05
CA MET A 25 4.70 5.79 -8.61
C MET A 25 5.73 6.04 -7.50
N MET A 26 6.41 7.18 -7.56
CA MET A 26 7.31 7.66 -6.50
C MET A 26 6.89 9.06 -6.06
N LYS A 27 7.08 9.39 -4.80
CA LYS A 27 6.78 10.71 -4.21
C LYS A 27 7.97 11.18 -3.39
N GLY A 28 8.54 12.30 -3.80
CA GLY A 28 9.59 13.01 -3.08
C GLY A 28 9.04 14.18 -2.26
N ALA A 29 9.94 15.13 -1.92
CA ALA A 29 9.60 16.34 -1.17
C ALA A 29 8.76 17.32 -2.01
N ASP A 30 9.18 17.60 -3.22
CA ASP A 30 8.59 18.63 -4.09
C ASP A 30 8.03 18.09 -5.40
N THR A 31 8.40 16.85 -5.76
CA THR A 31 7.98 16.22 -7.02
C THR A 31 7.47 14.81 -6.76
N GLY A 32 6.34 14.49 -7.36
CA GLY A 32 5.87 13.14 -7.55
C GLY A 32 6.04 12.72 -9.01
N ALA A 33 6.29 11.45 -9.25
CA ALA A 33 6.42 10.89 -10.59
C ALA A 33 5.76 9.52 -10.69
N MET A 34 5.24 9.22 -11.86
CA MET A 34 4.72 7.90 -12.23
C MET A 34 5.42 7.47 -13.51
N ALA A 35 5.98 6.28 -13.52
CA ALA A 35 6.54 5.67 -14.73
C ALA A 35 5.80 4.36 -15.00
N CYS A 36 5.26 4.21 -16.20
CA CYS A 36 4.56 3.03 -16.65
C CYS A 36 5.14 2.54 -17.96
N ARG A 37 5.27 1.22 -18.11
CA ARG A 37 5.64 0.62 -19.37
C ARG A 37 4.39 0.46 -20.22
N LEU A 38 4.40 1.05 -21.40
CA LEU A 38 3.32 0.96 -22.36
C LEU A 38 3.35 -0.40 -23.09
N PRO A 39 2.26 -0.81 -23.76
CA PRO A 39 2.22 -2.04 -24.55
C PRO A 39 3.25 -2.07 -25.68
N ASN A 40 3.66 -0.92 -26.23
CA ASN A 40 4.71 -0.79 -27.23
C ASN A 40 6.14 -0.99 -26.66
N GLY A 41 6.28 -1.16 -25.34
CA GLY A 41 7.54 -1.34 -24.62
C GLY A 41 8.24 -0.06 -24.16
N GLU A 42 7.75 1.12 -24.55
CA GLU A 42 8.28 2.40 -24.09
C GLU A 42 7.91 2.68 -22.63
N ILE A 43 8.71 3.50 -21.94
CA ILE A 43 8.41 3.96 -20.58
C ILE A 43 7.86 5.37 -20.68
N ASP A 44 6.61 5.52 -20.30
CA ASP A 44 5.98 6.83 -20.17
C ASP A 44 6.11 7.34 -18.74
N VAL A 45 6.58 8.60 -18.60
CA VAL A 45 6.86 9.22 -17.30
C VAL A 45 6.05 10.49 -17.16
N GLU A 46 5.16 10.51 -16.18
CA GLU A 46 4.42 11.70 -15.77
C GLU A 46 4.92 12.23 -14.44
N THR A 47 5.09 13.55 -14.35
CA THR A 47 5.51 14.23 -13.12
C THR A 47 4.46 15.25 -12.67
N TRP A 48 4.40 15.54 -11.39
CA TRP A 48 3.55 16.58 -10.80
C TRP A 48 4.23 17.21 -9.58
N ALA A 49 3.82 18.43 -9.25
CA ALA A 49 4.30 19.10 -8.05
C ALA A 49 3.71 18.46 -6.79
N GLU A 50 4.56 18.23 -5.79
CA GLU A 50 4.20 17.79 -4.45
C GLU A 50 4.48 18.89 -3.42
N ASN A 51 3.81 18.85 -2.30
CA ASN A 51 4.06 19.76 -1.19
C ASN A 51 4.29 18.95 0.10
N ASN A 52 5.36 18.18 0.11
CA ASN A 52 5.81 17.39 1.26
C ASN A 52 7.07 17.98 1.92
N GLY A 53 7.58 19.09 1.39
CA GLY A 53 8.77 19.82 1.86
C GLY A 53 8.47 20.87 2.94
N LYS A 54 9.24 21.97 2.91
CA LYS A 54 9.24 23.04 3.94
C LYS A 54 7.88 23.75 4.10
N ASN A 55 7.10 23.90 3.02
CA ASN A 55 5.83 24.63 2.98
C ASN A 55 4.60 23.80 3.34
N MET A 56 4.80 22.69 4.03
CA MET A 56 3.71 21.77 4.42
C MET A 56 2.72 22.45 5.37
N PRO A 57 1.39 22.31 5.17
CA PRO A 57 0.36 22.86 6.05
C PRO A 57 0.49 22.37 7.50
N TRP A 58 0.08 23.19 8.45
CA TRP A 58 0.22 22.93 9.90
C TRP A 58 -0.40 21.58 10.34
N TYR A 59 -1.57 21.21 9.81
CA TYR A 59 -2.26 19.98 10.16
C TYR A 59 -1.49 18.71 9.71
N ARG A 60 -0.63 18.83 8.70
CA ARG A 60 0.29 17.77 8.28
C ARG A 60 1.59 17.74 9.10
N LYS A 61 1.80 18.73 9.97
CA LYS A 61 2.92 18.77 10.94
C LYS A 61 2.50 18.24 12.32
N CYS A 62 1.20 18.30 12.65
CA CYS A 62 0.65 17.94 13.94
C CYS A 62 0.68 16.41 14.17
N PRO A 63 1.33 15.90 15.23
CA PRO A 63 1.35 14.47 15.56
C PRO A 63 -0.06 13.87 15.60
N PHE A 64 -0.19 12.61 15.26
CA PHE A 64 -1.41 11.82 15.12
C PHE A 64 -2.35 12.31 14.00
N VAL A 65 -2.62 13.61 13.90
CA VAL A 65 -3.49 14.22 12.87
C VAL A 65 -2.87 14.03 11.48
N ARG A 66 -1.56 14.27 11.36
CA ARG A 66 -0.81 14.11 10.10
C ARG A 66 -0.92 12.70 9.50
N GLY A 67 -1.00 11.67 10.34
CA GLY A 67 -1.12 10.29 9.88
C GLY A 67 -2.39 10.06 9.07
N SER A 68 -3.53 10.52 9.59
CA SER A 68 -4.82 10.40 8.91
C SER A 68 -4.88 11.21 7.62
N PHE A 69 -4.37 12.46 7.63
CA PHE A 69 -4.34 13.30 6.42
C PHE A 69 -3.40 12.72 5.36
N ASN A 70 -2.18 12.32 5.73
CA ASN A 70 -1.24 11.73 4.79
C ASN A 70 -1.76 10.41 4.21
N PHE A 71 -2.45 9.61 5.01
CA PHE A 71 -3.09 8.38 4.54
C PHE A 71 -4.16 8.69 3.46
N VAL A 72 -5.06 9.64 3.73
CA VAL A 72 -6.11 10.02 2.76
C VAL A 72 -5.49 10.57 1.47
N LEU A 73 -4.47 11.43 1.58
CA LEU A 73 -3.76 11.96 0.41
C LEU A 73 -3.06 10.84 -0.38
N SER A 74 -2.38 9.92 0.31
CA SER A 74 -1.75 8.78 -0.35
C SER A 74 -2.77 7.88 -1.06
N MET A 75 -3.94 7.65 -0.46
CA MET A 75 -5.03 6.90 -1.10
C MET A 75 -5.55 7.62 -2.36
N LYS A 76 -5.74 8.95 -2.29
CA LYS A 76 -6.18 9.76 -3.44
C LYS A 76 -5.18 9.68 -4.59
N ASP A 77 -3.89 9.90 -4.30
CA ASP A 77 -2.85 9.90 -5.33
C ASP A 77 -2.62 8.49 -5.88
N GLY A 78 -2.62 7.49 -4.99
CA GLY A 78 -2.52 6.09 -5.39
C GLY A 78 -3.65 5.65 -6.32
N TYR A 79 -4.89 6.03 -6.00
CA TYR A 79 -6.04 5.76 -6.87
C TYR A 79 -5.90 6.45 -8.23
N ARG A 80 -5.53 7.75 -8.24
CA ARG A 80 -5.31 8.50 -9.47
C ARG A 80 -4.26 7.84 -10.38
N CYS A 81 -3.11 7.48 -9.80
CA CYS A 81 -2.03 6.86 -10.56
C CYS A 81 -2.39 5.44 -11.01
N LEU A 82 -3.10 4.67 -10.17
CA LEU A 82 -3.57 3.33 -10.52
C LEU A 82 -4.56 3.37 -11.70
N THR A 83 -5.53 4.30 -11.68
CA THR A 83 -6.47 4.49 -12.78
C THR A 83 -5.76 4.86 -14.07
N LYS A 84 -4.85 5.85 -14.03
CA LYS A 84 -4.05 6.24 -15.19
C LYS A 84 -3.18 5.10 -15.72
N SER A 85 -2.56 4.32 -14.82
CA SER A 85 -1.74 3.18 -15.26
C SER A 85 -2.58 2.10 -15.93
N ALA A 86 -3.82 1.88 -15.47
CA ALA A 86 -4.75 0.97 -16.10
C ALA A 86 -5.20 1.47 -17.49
N GLU A 87 -5.52 2.77 -17.62
CA GLU A 87 -5.87 3.41 -18.90
C GLU A 87 -4.75 3.25 -19.94
N LYS A 88 -3.48 3.41 -19.52
CA LYS A 88 -2.32 3.26 -20.41
C LYS A 88 -2.07 1.84 -20.91
N GLN A 89 -2.70 0.83 -20.29
CA GLN A 89 -2.61 -0.55 -20.75
C GLN A 89 -3.70 -0.93 -21.77
N VAL A 90 -4.68 -0.05 -21.98
CA VAL A 90 -5.68 -0.24 -23.04
C VAL A 90 -5.04 0.16 -24.37
N PRO A 91 -5.00 -0.72 -25.38
CA PRO A 91 -4.45 -0.37 -26.69
C PRO A 91 -5.22 0.83 -27.29
N GLU A 92 -4.49 1.82 -27.83
CA GLU A 92 -5.08 2.98 -28.53
C GLU A 92 -5.76 2.56 -29.84
N ASP A 93 -5.29 1.51 -30.49
CA ASP A 93 -5.99 0.86 -31.56
C ASP A 93 -7.10 0.02 -30.94
N GLY A 94 -8.31 0.49 -31.07
CA GLY A 94 -9.50 -0.34 -30.91
C GLY A 94 -9.32 -1.53 -31.83
N GLY A 95 -8.70 -2.59 -31.28
CA GLY A 95 -8.45 -3.81 -32.01
C GLY A 95 -9.75 -4.21 -32.69
N ASP A 96 -9.64 -4.50 -33.96
CA ASP A 96 -10.73 -4.97 -34.81
C ASP A 96 -11.18 -6.40 -34.41
N ASP A 97 -11.22 -6.61 -33.08
CA ASP A 97 -11.96 -7.69 -32.45
C ASP A 97 -13.43 -7.30 -32.49
N THR A 98 -13.98 -7.36 -33.71
CA THR A 98 -15.41 -7.49 -33.93
C THR A 98 -15.87 -8.87 -33.43
N GLU A 99 -15.61 -9.20 -32.17
CA GLU A 99 -16.51 -10.03 -31.43
C GLU A 99 -17.81 -9.21 -31.34
N GLU A 100 -18.89 -9.78 -31.83
CA GLU A 100 -20.20 -9.14 -31.92
C GLU A 100 -20.58 -8.51 -30.58
N MET A 101 -20.24 -7.23 -30.40
CA MET A 101 -20.62 -6.47 -29.20
C MET A 101 -22.13 -6.65 -29.01
N ASN A 102 -22.51 -7.18 -27.87
CA ASN A 102 -23.91 -7.42 -27.52
C ASN A 102 -24.70 -6.10 -27.59
N ARG A 103 -25.97 -6.13 -27.91
CA ARG A 103 -26.81 -4.91 -28.00
C ARG A 103 -26.74 -4.02 -26.75
N PHE A 104 -26.49 -4.63 -25.57
CA PHE A 104 -26.31 -3.93 -24.31
C PHE A 104 -24.94 -3.21 -24.26
N GLU A 105 -23.88 -3.79 -24.77
CA GLU A 105 -22.53 -3.21 -24.83
C GLU A 105 -22.52 -2.01 -25.80
N LYS A 106 -23.13 -2.13 -26.97
CA LYS A 106 -23.27 -1.02 -27.92
C LYS A 106 -24.06 0.15 -27.34
N TRP A 107 -25.18 -0.13 -26.64
CA TRP A 107 -25.98 0.89 -25.99
C TRP A 107 -25.21 1.57 -24.83
N LEU A 108 -24.36 0.80 -24.11
CA LEU A 108 -23.54 1.30 -23.02
C LEU A 108 -22.43 2.22 -23.55
N ASP A 109 -21.80 1.82 -24.66
CA ASP A 109 -20.74 2.58 -25.33
C ASP A 109 -21.28 3.88 -25.94
N GLU A 110 -22.40 3.83 -26.66
CA GLU A 110 -23.06 5.02 -27.20
C GLU A 110 -23.48 6.05 -26.14
N LYS A 111 -23.84 5.58 -24.94
CA LYS A 111 -24.39 6.46 -23.88
C LYS A 111 -23.37 6.97 -22.89
N LEU A 112 -22.31 6.23 -22.65
CA LEU A 112 -21.31 6.50 -21.62
C LEU A 112 -19.92 6.79 -22.19
N GLY A 113 -19.58 6.28 -23.39
CA GLY A 113 -18.34 6.54 -24.11
C GLY A 113 -17.12 6.61 -23.18
N ASP A 114 -16.33 7.66 -23.29
CA ASP A 114 -15.10 7.90 -22.49
C ASP A 114 -15.32 7.89 -20.95
N LYS A 115 -16.58 8.03 -20.49
CA LYS A 115 -16.89 7.97 -19.05
C LYS A 115 -17.08 6.54 -18.53
N LEU A 116 -17.28 5.57 -19.41
CA LEU A 116 -17.59 4.19 -19.02
C LEU A 116 -16.46 3.59 -18.17
N PHE A 117 -15.22 3.78 -18.59
CA PHE A 117 -14.04 3.30 -17.85
C PHE A 117 -13.99 3.88 -16.42
N GLY A 118 -14.20 5.19 -16.27
CA GLY A 118 -14.23 5.85 -14.96
C GLY A 118 -15.36 5.35 -14.06
N ILE A 119 -16.53 5.05 -14.64
CA ILE A 119 -17.68 4.50 -13.90
C ILE A 119 -17.38 3.08 -13.42
N ILE A 120 -16.83 2.22 -14.28
CA ILE A 120 -16.45 0.84 -13.94
C ILE A 120 -15.42 0.85 -12.81
N MET A 121 -14.38 1.69 -12.92
CA MET A 121 -13.35 1.83 -11.87
C MET A 121 -13.94 2.33 -10.55
N THR A 122 -14.87 3.27 -10.58
CA THR A 122 -15.55 3.79 -9.37
C THR A 122 -16.43 2.73 -8.71
N ILE A 123 -17.22 1.99 -9.49
CA ILE A 123 -18.03 0.88 -8.99
C ILE A 123 -17.14 -0.21 -8.41
N GLY A 124 -16.07 -0.58 -9.11
CA GLY A 124 -15.08 -1.55 -8.63
C GLY A 124 -14.46 -1.15 -7.29
N MET A 125 -14.13 0.14 -7.14
CA MET A 125 -13.62 0.68 -5.88
C MET A 125 -14.66 0.58 -4.75
N ILE A 126 -15.91 0.96 -4.99
CA ILE A 126 -16.99 0.88 -3.98
C ILE A 126 -17.23 -0.57 -3.56
N VAL A 127 -17.31 -1.49 -4.52
CA VAL A 127 -17.47 -2.92 -4.26
C VAL A 127 -16.25 -3.45 -3.49
N GLY A 128 -15.02 -3.08 -3.89
CA GLY A 128 -13.79 -3.46 -3.20
C GLY A 128 -13.76 -2.99 -1.74
N ILE A 129 -14.18 -1.76 -1.47
CA ILE A 129 -14.30 -1.23 -0.10
C ILE A 129 -15.35 -2.01 0.70
N ALA A 130 -16.51 -2.29 0.12
CA ALA A 130 -17.57 -3.07 0.78
C ALA A 130 -17.10 -4.49 1.13
N VAL A 131 -16.41 -5.17 0.20
CA VAL A 131 -15.80 -6.49 0.42
C VAL A 131 -14.72 -6.41 1.51
N ALA A 132 -13.87 -5.40 1.49
CA ALA A 132 -12.83 -5.22 2.52
C ALA A 132 -13.44 -5.03 3.92
N ILE A 133 -14.47 -4.20 4.06
CA ILE A 133 -15.20 -4.03 5.33
C ILE A 133 -15.85 -5.35 5.75
N GLY A 134 -16.51 -6.05 4.83
CA GLY A 134 -17.11 -7.35 5.09
C GLY A 134 -16.08 -8.39 5.58
N LEU A 135 -14.96 -8.49 4.89
CA LEU A 135 -13.92 -9.50 5.15
C LEU A 135 -13.08 -9.17 6.39
N PHE A 136 -12.64 -7.92 6.56
CA PHE A 136 -11.68 -7.54 7.61
C PHE A 136 -12.31 -6.92 8.86
N VAL A 137 -13.54 -6.44 8.77
CA VAL A 137 -14.22 -5.82 9.91
C VAL A 137 -15.39 -6.67 10.39
N PHE A 138 -16.30 -7.08 9.50
CA PHE A 138 -17.50 -7.83 9.86
C PHE A 138 -17.19 -9.30 10.17
N LEU A 139 -16.55 -10.03 9.24
CA LEU A 139 -16.34 -11.47 9.33
C LEU A 139 -15.60 -11.92 10.61
N PRO A 140 -14.49 -11.29 11.06
CA PRO A 140 -13.82 -11.67 12.30
C PRO A 140 -14.73 -11.54 13.51
N LYS A 141 -15.53 -10.46 13.57
CA LYS A 141 -16.46 -10.21 14.67
C LYS A 141 -17.62 -11.21 14.68
N PHE A 142 -18.12 -11.56 13.51
CA PHE A 142 -19.17 -12.56 13.34
C PHE A 142 -18.67 -13.94 13.79
N LEU A 143 -17.50 -14.37 13.32
CA LEU A 143 -16.90 -15.67 13.68
C LEU A 143 -16.65 -15.78 15.19
N ILE A 144 -16.15 -14.73 15.82
CA ILE A 144 -15.96 -14.73 17.27
C ILE A 144 -17.29 -14.74 18.00
N GLY A 145 -18.30 -14.03 17.52
CA GLY A 145 -19.65 -14.07 18.09
C GLY A 145 -20.20 -15.51 18.10
N GLN A 146 -20.07 -16.22 16.99
CA GLN A 146 -20.47 -17.63 16.88
C GLN A 146 -19.63 -18.55 17.77
N LEU A 147 -18.30 -18.38 17.79
CA LEU A 147 -17.42 -19.20 18.61
C LEU A 147 -17.76 -19.09 20.10
N ILE A 148 -18.01 -17.90 20.61
CA ILE A 148 -18.35 -17.66 22.01
C ILE A 148 -19.73 -18.24 22.35
N SER A 149 -20.71 -18.13 21.45
CA SER A 149 -22.06 -18.70 21.68
C SER A 149 -22.07 -20.22 21.76
N HIS A 150 -21.08 -20.91 21.19
CA HIS A 150 -20.96 -22.35 21.14
C HIS A 150 -19.90 -22.95 22.09
N THR A 151 -19.12 -22.08 22.77
CA THR A 151 -18.07 -22.53 23.69
C THR A 151 -18.31 -22.00 25.10
N ALA A 152 -17.81 -22.75 26.12
CA ALA A 152 -17.82 -22.33 27.52
C ALA A 152 -16.81 -21.16 27.81
N ILE A 153 -16.31 -20.50 26.80
CA ILE A 153 -15.43 -19.33 26.97
C ILE A 153 -16.26 -18.25 27.65
N SER A 154 -15.93 -17.94 28.91
CA SER A 154 -16.63 -16.93 29.68
C SER A 154 -16.69 -15.61 28.92
N ASP A 155 -17.89 -15.09 28.69
CA ASP A 155 -18.17 -13.82 28.04
C ASP A 155 -17.55 -12.62 28.79
N ASN A 156 -16.94 -12.88 29.95
CA ASN A 156 -16.44 -11.88 30.88
C ASN A 156 -15.01 -11.40 30.58
N SER A 157 -14.30 -11.98 29.61
CA SER A 157 -12.93 -11.55 29.27
C SER A 157 -12.87 -10.76 27.96
N ARG A 158 -13.07 -9.45 28.07
CA ARG A 158 -12.94 -8.48 26.96
C ARG A 158 -11.64 -8.65 26.19
N PHE A 159 -10.56 -8.82 26.92
CA PHE A 159 -9.22 -8.95 26.36
C PHE A 159 -9.09 -10.22 25.51
N VAL A 160 -9.53 -11.38 26.01
CA VAL A 160 -9.47 -12.64 25.29
C VAL A 160 -10.30 -12.58 24.01
N ARG A 161 -11.51 -12.04 24.07
CA ARG A 161 -12.37 -11.86 22.90
C ARG A 161 -11.71 -11.00 21.83
N SER A 162 -11.16 -9.85 22.22
CA SER A 162 -10.50 -8.92 21.27
C SER A 162 -9.21 -9.52 20.71
N LEU A 163 -8.47 -10.27 21.50
CA LEU A 163 -7.27 -10.96 21.04
C LEU A 163 -7.60 -12.06 20.01
N LEU A 164 -8.62 -12.89 20.29
CA LEU A 164 -9.08 -13.93 19.36
C LEU A 164 -9.61 -13.31 18.05
N GLU A 165 -10.41 -12.23 18.15
CA GLU A 165 -10.86 -11.46 16.99
C GLU A 165 -9.65 -10.96 16.18
N GLY A 166 -8.61 -10.47 16.86
CA GLY A 166 -7.38 -10.01 16.25
C GLY A 166 -6.61 -11.12 15.53
N ILE A 167 -6.48 -12.28 16.14
CA ILE A 167 -5.82 -13.45 15.54
C ILE A 167 -6.56 -13.88 14.26
N ILE A 168 -7.89 -13.95 14.31
CA ILE A 168 -8.70 -14.29 13.12
C ILE A 168 -8.51 -13.24 12.04
N LYS A 169 -8.53 -11.96 12.39
CA LYS A 169 -8.31 -10.85 11.44
C LYS A 169 -6.95 -10.94 10.76
N ILE A 170 -5.89 -11.23 11.52
CA ILE A 170 -4.53 -11.43 10.97
C ILE A 170 -4.51 -12.65 10.04
N ALA A 171 -5.13 -13.76 10.43
CA ALA A 171 -5.18 -14.97 9.61
C ALA A 171 -5.91 -14.72 8.28
N ILE A 172 -7.06 -14.05 8.32
CA ILE A 172 -7.82 -13.65 7.12
C ILE A 172 -6.98 -12.73 6.24
N PHE A 173 -6.29 -11.73 6.83
CA PHE A 173 -5.45 -10.81 6.08
C PHE A 173 -4.28 -11.52 5.38
N LEU A 174 -3.57 -12.38 6.09
CA LEU A 174 -2.45 -13.13 5.51
C LEU A 174 -2.93 -14.12 4.44
N GLY A 175 -4.06 -14.78 4.68
CA GLY A 175 -4.70 -15.67 3.70
C GLY A 175 -5.11 -14.92 2.43
N TYR A 176 -5.75 -13.77 2.58
CA TYR A 176 -6.12 -12.90 1.46
C TYR A 176 -4.89 -12.47 0.64
N MET A 177 -3.83 -11.98 1.30
CA MET A 177 -2.59 -11.58 0.63
C MET A 177 -1.91 -12.75 -0.10
N ALA A 178 -1.93 -13.95 0.50
CA ALA A 178 -1.36 -15.13 -0.13
C ALA A 178 -2.17 -15.58 -1.34
N CYS A 179 -3.50 -15.60 -1.24
CA CYS A 179 -4.40 -15.99 -2.33
C CYS A 179 -4.34 -15.00 -3.50
N THR A 180 -4.39 -13.71 -3.24
CA THR A 180 -4.28 -12.69 -4.31
C THR A 180 -2.92 -12.75 -5.00
N GLY A 181 -1.84 -13.03 -4.26
CA GLY A 181 -0.50 -13.20 -4.84
C GLY A 181 -0.34 -14.42 -5.77
N LEU A 182 -1.35 -15.29 -5.89
CA LEU A 182 -1.39 -16.39 -6.88
C LEU A 182 -1.89 -15.90 -8.24
N MET A 183 -2.63 -14.79 -8.29
CA MET A 183 -3.11 -14.20 -9.54
C MET A 183 -1.92 -13.59 -10.29
N LYS A 184 -1.83 -13.82 -11.62
CA LYS A 184 -0.70 -13.39 -12.44
C LYS A 184 -0.49 -11.87 -12.39
N ASP A 185 -1.56 -11.09 -12.51
CA ASP A 185 -1.50 -9.62 -12.53
C ASP A 185 -1.08 -9.03 -11.19
N ILE A 186 -1.61 -9.58 -10.08
CA ILE A 186 -1.20 -9.18 -8.73
C ILE A 186 0.25 -9.58 -8.46
N ARG A 187 0.66 -10.77 -8.90
CA ARG A 187 2.05 -11.21 -8.79
C ARG A 187 3.00 -10.23 -9.52
N ARG A 188 2.62 -9.79 -10.73
CA ARG A 188 3.39 -8.81 -11.50
C ARG A 188 3.46 -7.46 -10.79
N THR A 189 2.36 -6.99 -10.21
CA THR A 189 2.35 -5.80 -9.35
C THR A 189 3.30 -5.98 -8.14
N TYR A 190 3.40 -7.18 -7.55
CA TYR A 190 4.36 -7.46 -6.46
C TYR A 190 5.82 -7.47 -6.94
N GLU A 191 6.09 -7.74 -8.20
CA GLU A 191 7.41 -7.60 -8.81
C GLU A 191 7.78 -6.12 -8.96
N TYR A 192 6.87 -5.26 -9.44
CA TYR A 192 7.05 -3.80 -9.45
C TYR A 192 7.26 -3.22 -8.05
N HIS A 193 6.56 -3.74 -7.04
CA HIS A 193 6.79 -3.37 -5.64
C HIS A 193 8.20 -3.77 -5.17
N GLY A 194 8.71 -4.91 -5.63
CA GLY A 194 10.10 -5.30 -5.40
C GLY A 194 11.08 -4.36 -6.10
N ALA A 195 10.78 -3.91 -7.32
CA ALA A 195 11.59 -2.95 -8.06
C ALA A 195 11.66 -1.60 -7.36
N GLU A 196 10.51 -1.09 -6.86
CA GLU A 196 10.44 0.12 -6.04
C GLU A 196 11.41 0.05 -4.86
N HIS A 197 11.29 -0.99 -4.02
CA HIS A 197 12.13 -1.15 -2.82
C HIS A 197 13.62 -1.27 -3.13
N LYS A 198 14.00 -2.05 -4.15
CA LYS A 198 15.39 -2.20 -4.55
C LYS A 198 15.97 -0.87 -5.07
N THR A 199 15.18 -0.11 -5.83
CA THR A 199 15.62 1.18 -6.38
C THR A 199 15.80 2.21 -5.27
N ILE A 200 14.89 2.29 -4.29
CA ILE A 200 15.04 3.15 -3.11
C ILE A 200 16.27 2.71 -2.30
N ALA A 201 16.47 1.41 -2.09
CA ALA A 201 17.62 0.90 -1.33
C ALA A 201 18.96 1.21 -2.01
N CYS A 202 19.05 1.14 -3.33
CA CYS A 202 20.20 1.54 -4.13
C CYS A 202 20.49 3.04 -3.97
N TYR A 203 19.47 3.88 -4.05
CA TYR A 203 19.57 5.31 -3.84
C TYR A 203 20.06 5.65 -2.42
N GLU A 204 19.50 5.03 -1.38
CA GLU A 204 19.92 5.20 0.02
C GLU A 204 21.35 4.73 0.29
N ALA A 205 21.84 3.76 -0.47
CA ALA A 205 23.22 3.32 -0.43
C ALA A 205 24.18 4.34 -1.10
N GLY A 206 23.64 5.33 -1.83
CA GLY A 206 24.39 6.31 -2.59
C GLY A 206 25.14 5.70 -3.76
N GLU A 207 24.57 4.64 -4.35
CA GLU A 207 25.07 4.01 -5.56
C GLU A 207 24.39 4.60 -6.81
N GLU A 208 25.07 4.49 -7.94
CA GLU A 208 24.48 4.92 -9.21
C GLU A 208 23.26 4.06 -9.56
N LEU A 209 22.17 4.74 -9.97
CA LEU A 209 20.90 4.10 -10.33
C LEU A 209 20.99 3.43 -11.70
N THR A 210 21.63 2.27 -11.74
CA THR A 210 21.69 1.36 -12.88
C THR A 210 20.96 0.06 -12.55
N VAL A 211 20.48 -0.66 -13.57
CA VAL A 211 19.80 -1.93 -13.38
C VAL A 211 20.68 -2.94 -12.63
N GLU A 212 21.98 -2.96 -12.93
CA GLU A 212 22.97 -3.85 -12.34
C GLU A 212 23.15 -3.58 -10.84
N ASN A 213 23.22 -2.31 -10.43
CA ASN A 213 23.35 -1.93 -9.03
C ASN A 213 22.05 -2.21 -8.28
N VAL A 214 20.92 -1.77 -8.79
CA VAL A 214 19.60 -1.99 -8.17
C VAL A 214 19.32 -3.48 -7.93
N LYS A 215 19.70 -4.37 -8.86
CA LYS A 215 19.54 -5.82 -8.68
C LYS A 215 20.23 -6.38 -7.44
N LYS A 216 21.33 -5.79 -6.99
CA LYS A 216 22.10 -6.25 -5.81
C LYS A 216 21.38 -5.97 -4.49
N HIS A 217 20.50 -4.96 -4.45
CA HIS A 217 19.84 -4.54 -3.23
C HIS A 217 18.65 -5.44 -2.85
N THR A 218 18.25 -5.32 -1.59
CA THR A 218 17.13 -6.08 -1.02
C THR A 218 15.77 -5.48 -1.40
N ARG A 219 14.78 -6.34 -1.63
CA ARG A 219 13.38 -5.94 -1.82
C ARG A 219 12.62 -5.70 -0.50
N PHE A 220 13.28 -5.83 0.65
CA PHE A 220 12.67 -5.61 1.95
C PHE A 220 12.99 -4.21 2.45
N HIS A 221 11.96 -3.39 2.68
CA HIS A 221 12.10 -2.00 3.09
C HIS A 221 11.29 -1.71 4.37
N PRO A 222 11.89 -1.15 5.44
CA PRO A 222 11.21 -0.97 6.72
C PRO A 222 10.12 0.10 6.71
N ARG A 223 10.15 1.05 5.79
CA ARG A 223 9.20 2.16 5.66
C ARG A 223 8.14 1.95 4.56
N CYS A 224 7.83 0.70 4.28
CA CYS A 224 6.85 0.33 3.25
C CYS A 224 5.40 0.49 3.75
N GLY A 225 4.50 0.87 2.83
CA GLY A 225 3.06 0.98 3.08
C GLY A 225 2.41 -0.32 3.55
N THR A 226 2.89 -1.50 3.12
CA THR A 226 2.38 -2.79 3.61
C THR A 226 2.73 -3.05 5.07
N SER A 227 3.90 -2.58 5.53
CA SER A 227 4.25 -2.58 6.96
C SER A 227 3.32 -1.68 7.77
N PHE A 228 2.91 -0.53 7.20
CA PHE A 228 1.94 0.37 7.81
C PHE A 228 0.58 -0.30 8.01
N ILE A 229 0.06 -1.01 7.00
CA ILE A 229 -1.21 -1.73 7.09
C ILE A 229 -1.16 -2.75 8.23
N PHE A 230 -0.06 -3.47 8.37
CA PHE A 230 0.07 -4.49 9.43
C PHE A 230 0.16 -3.87 10.84
N ILE A 231 0.89 -2.78 11.00
CA ILE A 231 0.95 -2.04 12.26
C ILE A 231 -0.44 -1.48 12.59
N THR A 232 -1.15 -0.94 11.61
CA THR A 232 -2.52 -0.46 11.76
C THR A 232 -3.46 -1.59 12.22
N LEU A 233 -3.26 -2.80 11.73
CA LEU A 233 -4.01 -3.97 12.17
C LEU A 233 -3.75 -4.28 13.65
N ILE A 234 -2.48 -4.31 14.09
CA ILE A 234 -2.10 -4.54 15.49
C ILE A 234 -2.66 -3.43 16.39
N VAL A 235 -2.47 -2.16 16.03
CA VAL A 235 -2.98 -1.02 16.80
C VAL A 235 -4.51 -1.08 16.90
N SER A 236 -5.20 -1.43 15.83
CA SER A 236 -6.65 -1.64 15.83
C SER A 236 -7.09 -2.71 16.85
N ILE A 237 -6.35 -3.82 16.94
CA ILE A 237 -6.62 -4.88 17.93
C ILE A 237 -6.47 -4.34 19.34
N LEU A 238 -5.36 -3.64 19.63
CA LEU A 238 -5.09 -3.09 20.95
C LEU A 238 -6.13 -2.03 21.37
N VAL A 239 -6.51 -1.14 20.47
CA VAL A 239 -7.58 -0.15 20.68
C VAL A 239 -8.91 -0.84 20.97
N MET A 240 -9.26 -1.88 20.21
CA MET A 240 -10.50 -2.62 20.40
C MET A 240 -10.53 -3.48 21.69
N CYS A 241 -9.39 -3.77 22.31
CA CYS A 241 -9.34 -4.37 23.64
C CYS A 241 -9.88 -3.45 24.75
N ILE A 242 -9.82 -2.14 24.55
CA ILE A 242 -10.27 -1.13 25.52
C ILE A 242 -11.76 -0.83 25.34
N VAL A 243 -12.32 -1.05 24.15
CA VAL A 243 -13.72 -0.70 23.81
C VAL A 243 -14.70 -1.70 24.44
N PRO A 244 -15.59 -1.27 25.35
CA PRO A 244 -16.50 -2.16 26.08
C PRO A 244 -17.80 -2.43 25.33
N VAL A 245 -17.72 -2.76 24.02
CA VAL A 245 -18.88 -3.04 23.18
C VAL A 245 -18.74 -4.43 22.57
N TYR A 246 -19.75 -5.27 22.78
CA TYR A 246 -19.73 -6.70 22.41
C TYR A 246 -20.61 -7.02 21.21
N GLN A 247 -21.68 -6.29 21.01
CA GLN A 247 -22.60 -6.48 19.90
C GLN A 247 -21.89 -6.23 18.56
N VAL A 248 -22.13 -7.09 17.57
CA VAL A 248 -21.39 -7.08 16.30
C VAL A 248 -21.53 -5.72 15.58
N LEU A 249 -22.77 -5.26 15.36
CA LEU A 249 -23.02 -4.06 14.58
C LEU A 249 -22.47 -2.78 15.24
N PRO A 250 -22.76 -2.46 16.53
CA PRO A 250 -22.14 -1.30 17.20
C PRO A 250 -20.61 -1.39 17.23
N ARG A 251 -20.04 -2.57 17.40
CA ARG A 251 -18.58 -2.78 17.40
C ARG A 251 -17.97 -2.52 16.02
N VAL A 252 -18.66 -2.84 14.93
CA VAL A 252 -18.27 -2.49 13.56
C VAL A 252 -18.27 -0.97 13.40
N ILE A 253 -19.36 -0.31 13.77
CA ILE A 253 -19.49 1.15 13.66
C ILE A 253 -18.36 1.86 14.44
N ILE A 254 -18.13 1.48 15.69
CA ILE A 254 -17.06 2.05 16.51
C ILE A 254 -15.69 1.80 15.89
N SER A 255 -15.44 0.63 15.31
CA SER A 255 -14.17 0.33 14.63
C SER A 255 -13.92 1.26 13.45
N ILE A 256 -14.96 1.62 12.69
CA ILE A 256 -14.86 2.56 11.57
C ILE A 256 -14.65 3.99 12.08
N LEU A 257 -15.37 4.41 13.12
CA LEU A 257 -15.22 5.74 13.72
C LEU A 257 -13.84 5.94 14.35
N LEU A 258 -13.23 4.88 14.90
CA LEU A 258 -11.88 4.92 15.49
C LEU A 258 -10.76 4.79 14.45
N LEU A 259 -11.08 4.50 13.19
CA LEU A 259 -10.08 4.32 12.13
C LEU A 259 -9.10 5.50 12.01
N PRO A 260 -9.51 6.79 12.04
CA PRO A 260 -8.57 7.90 11.99
C PRO A 260 -7.58 7.91 13.17
N VAL A 261 -8.04 7.55 14.37
CA VAL A 261 -7.19 7.47 15.57
C VAL A 261 -6.16 6.33 15.42
N VAL A 262 -6.62 5.15 14.98
CA VAL A 262 -5.77 3.98 14.74
C VAL A 262 -4.71 4.28 13.70
N VAL A 263 -5.11 4.90 12.58
CA VAL A 263 -4.20 5.33 11.50
C VAL A 263 -3.19 6.35 12.01
N GLY A 264 -3.63 7.34 12.78
CA GLY A 264 -2.76 8.36 13.37
C GLY A 264 -1.69 7.76 14.28
N ILE A 265 -2.07 6.86 15.19
CA ILE A 265 -1.14 6.15 16.08
C ILE A 265 -0.15 5.31 15.27
N SER A 266 -0.64 4.55 14.30
CA SER A 266 0.18 3.67 13.46
C SER A 266 1.21 4.45 12.65
N TYR A 267 0.83 5.62 12.15
CA TYR A 267 1.73 6.50 11.42
C TYR A 267 2.90 6.99 12.29
N GLU A 268 2.61 7.43 13.52
CA GLU A 268 3.66 7.84 14.44
C GLU A 268 4.60 6.68 14.78
N PHE A 269 4.07 5.47 14.91
CA PHE A 269 4.85 4.27 15.16
C PHE A 269 5.85 3.99 14.03
N ILE A 270 5.40 4.01 12.76
CA ILE A 270 6.29 3.82 11.61
C ILE A 270 7.32 4.92 11.51
N ARG A 271 6.91 6.17 11.77
CA ARG A 271 7.82 7.30 11.73
C ARG A 271 8.94 7.19 12.77
N ILE A 272 8.62 6.73 13.97
CA ILE A 272 9.63 6.46 15.01
C ILE A 272 10.51 5.29 14.59
N ALA A 273 9.91 4.21 14.09
CA ALA A 273 10.64 3.03 13.63
C ALA A 273 11.59 3.33 12.44
N GLY A 274 11.21 4.29 11.57
CA GLY A 274 12.03 4.71 10.44
C GLY A 274 13.21 5.62 10.79
N LYS A 275 13.20 6.27 11.97
CA LYS A 275 14.24 7.25 12.36
C LYS A 275 15.53 6.66 12.88
N SER A 276 15.53 5.42 13.32
CA SER A 276 16.69 4.81 13.95
C SER A 276 16.78 3.32 13.64
N ASN A 277 17.99 2.78 13.69
CA ASN A 277 18.24 1.36 13.44
C ASN A 277 18.66 0.63 14.73
N ASN A 278 17.93 0.85 15.84
CA ASN A 278 18.15 0.17 17.10
C ASN A 278 17.39 -1.16 17.18
N TRP A 279 17.63 -1.95 18.24
CA TRP A 279 16.97 -3.24 18.41
C TRP A 279 15.45 -3.14 18.50
N LEU A 280 14.94 -2.07 19.11
CA LEU A 280 13.51 -1.84 19.29
C LEU A 280 12.82 -1.54 17.95
N THR A 281 13.39 -0.64 17.14
CA THR A 281 12.85 -0.32 15.81
C THR A 281 12.94 -1.52 14.87
N ARG A 282 13.97 -2.36 15.01
CA ARG A 282 14.06 -3.64 14.28
C ARG A 282 12.96 -4.62 14.68
N ALA A 283 12.70 -4.76 15.99
CA ALA A 283 11.63 -5.62 16.49
C ALA A 283 10.24 -5.15 16.00
N LEU A 284 10.00 -3.83 16.02
CA LEU A 284 8.75 -3.22 15.56
C LEU A 284 8.55 -3.34 14.05
N SER A 285 9.63 -3.23 13.26
CA SER A 285 9.56 -3.38 11.79
C SER A 285 9.51 -4.85 11.34
N TRP A 286 9.96 -5.79 12.18
CA TRP A 286 10.10 -7.19 11.80
C TRP A 286 8.81 -7.83 11.25
N PRO A 287 7.62 -7.65 11.88
CA PRO A 287 6.40 -8.23 11.35
C PRO A 287 6.04 -7.68 9.97
N GLY A 288 6.22 -6.37 9.74
CA GLY A 288 6.02 -5.75 8.44
C GLY A 288 6.95 -6.32 7.36
N LEU A 289 8.22 -6.55 7.70
CA LEU A 289 9.19 -7.16 6.80
C LEU A 289 8.83 -8.63 6.44
N GLN A 290 8.20 -9.39 7.36
CA GLN A 290 7.74 -10.75 7.04
C GLN A 290 6.59 -10.75 6.01
N ILE A 291 5.69 -9.78 6.08
CA ILE A 291 4.59 -9.64 5.10
C ILE A 291 5.14 -9.33 3.71
N GLN A 292 6.20 -8.55 3.60
CA GLN A 292 6.82 -8.24 2.32
C GLN A 292 7.37 -9.49 1.59
N ARG A 293 7.56 -10.63 2.27
CA ARG A 293 7.85 -11.92 1.61
C ARG A 293 6.70 -12.38 0.71
N ILE A 294 5.48 -11.97 1.03
CA ILE A 294 4.28 -12.27 0.24
C ILE A 294 4.04 -11.15 -0.78
N THR A 295 4.12 -9.90 -0.34
CA THR A 295 3.69 -8.71 -1.11
C THR A 295 4.77 -8.10 -1.99
N THR A 296 5.99 -8.64 -1.99
CA THR A 296 7.05 -8.26 -2.94
C THR A 296 7.64 -9.50 -3.60
N ARG A 297 8.03 -9.37 -4.86
CA ARG A 297 8.71 -10.41 -5.65
C ARG A 297 10.01 -9.86 -6.23
N GLU A 298 10.88 -10.75 -6.74
CA GLU A 298 12.08 -10.32 -7.45
C GLU A 298 11.68 -9.74 -8.81
N PRO A 299 12.05 -8.47 -9.09
CA PRO A 299 11.75 -7.82 -10.35
C PRO A 299 12.70 -8.26 -11.46
N ASP A 300 12.22 -8.17 -12.69
CA ASP A 300 13.06 -8.24 -13.88
C ASP A 300 13.75 -6.89 -14.19
N ALA A 301 14.61 -6.88 -15.24
CA ALA A 301 15.33 -5.68 -15.63
C ALA A 301 14.40 -4.55 -16.08
N SER A 302 13.35 -4.89 -16.83
CA SER A 302 12.41 -3.94 -17.39
C SER A 302 11.59 -3.22 -16.30
N GLN A 303 11.25 -3.92 -15.24
CA GLN A 303 10.54 -3.36 -14.08
C GLN A 303 11.44 -2.42 -13.26
N ILE A 304 12.73 -2.77 -13.15
CA ILE A 304 13.73 -1.90 -12.49
C ILE A 304 13.93 -0.60 -13.28
N GLU A 305 13.95 -0.66 -14.62
CA GLU A 305 14.04 0.54 -15.47
C GLU A 305 12.87 1.50 -15.20
N CYS A 306 11.63 1.00 -15.09
CA CYS A 306 10.48 1.80 -14.72
C CYS A 306 10.65 2.43 -13.33
N ALA A 307 11.11 1.66 -12.34
CA ALA A 307 11.31 2.17 -10.98
C ALA A 307 12.40 3.26 -10.93
N ILE A 308 13.48 3.11 -11.69
CA ILE A 308 14.54 4.13 -11.83
C ILE A 308 13.97 5.39 -12.51
N ALA A 309 13.17 5.23 -13.57
CA ALA A 309 12.57 6.35 -14.29
C ALA A 309 11.59 7.13 -13.39
N ALA A 310 10.84 6.46 -12.51
CA ALA A 310 9.96 7.10 -11.54
C ALA A 310 10.72 7.80 -10.41
N LEU A 311 11.86 7.23 -9.96
CA LEU A 311 12.60 7.77 -8.82
C LEU A 311 13.41 9.02 -9.18
N LYS A 312 14.06 9.04 -10.35
CA LYS A 312 14.96 10.14 -10.77
C LYS A 312 14.34 11.53 -10.64
N PRO A 313 13.10 11.79 -11.10
CA PRO A 313 12.49 13.13 -10.99
C PRO A 313 12.14 13.52 -9.55
N CYS A 314 12.07 12.55 -8.63
CA CYS A 314 11.71 12.76 -7.23
C CYS A 314 12.91 13.12 -6.34
N ILE A 315 14.14 13.00 -6.86
CA ILE A 315 15.36 13.35 -6.14
C ILE A 315 15.43 14.88 -6.03
N PRO A 316 15.40 15.46 -4.82
CA PRO A 316 15.46 16.91 -4.67
C PRO A 316 16.87 17.44 -4.96
N GLU A 317 16.96 18.71 -5.35
CA GLU A 317 18.24 19.42 -5.53
C GLU A 317 18.95 19.61 -4.18
N ASP A 318 18.19 19.90 -3.11
CA ASP A 318 18.70 20.02 -1.75
C ASP A 318 18.49 18.71 -0.98
N MET A 319 19.57 17.98 -0.72
CA MET A 319 19.56 16.71 0.02
C MET A 319 19.06 16.84 1.47
N GLU A 320 19.01 18.07 2.03
CA GLU A 320 18.41 18.30 3.35
C GLU A 320 16.87 18.09 3.31
N ASP A 321 16.23 18.36 2.20
CA ASP A 321 14.81 18.15 2.02
C ASP A 321 14.45 16.66 1.85
N ASP A 322 15.44 15.81 1.53
CA ASP A 322 15.26 14.36 1.39
C ASP A 322 15.43 13.58 2.70
N LYS A 323 15.94 14.18 3.76
CA LYS A 323 16.17 13.47 5.04
C LYS A 323 14.86 13.11 5.72
N TRP A 324 14.74 11.82 6.08
CA TRP A 324 13.58 11.23 6.77
C TRP A 324 13.31 11.85 8.15
#